data_3adaa9d6d052eca61033cfc1a043105b
#
_entry.id   3adaa9d6d052eca61033cfc1a043105b
#
_cell.length_a   1.000
_cell.length_b   1.000
_cell.length_c   1.000
_cell.angle_alpha   90.00
_cell.angle_beta   90.00
_cell.angle_gamma   90.00
#
_symmetry.space_group_name_H-M   'P 1'
#
loop_
_entity.id
_entity.type
_entity.pdbx_description
1 polymer ?
#
loop_
_entity_poly.entity_id
_entity_poly.type
_entity_poly.pdbx_seq_one_letter_code
_entity_poly.pdbx_strand_id
1 'polypeptide(L)'
;EIRLSLVGSEMCMRDRFLSYHFKMIDLNGVEPFAEGGNRKCFINPNNPNQCLKVLHPGLLEKIKKDRPWYKKGRPLESFDDNLREKEGYEQRALKSKNPDIWKHLAKWYGLQETSLGLASVTELIQNNGQIAKTLEDYLFDKGLTEEIKTALTEFENWLKDNLVLTKNLIPHNLVLKNEANGLRIKIIDGLGCHAFIPLPQNSKFFAEIYVEKRIELMWKRINWDISGR
;
A
#
# COMPACT_ATOMS: atom_id res chain seq x y z
N GLU A 1 -58.27 -10.17 39.88
CA GLU A 1 -57.68 -10.64 38.63
C GLU A 1 -57.04 -9.44 37.89
N ILE A 2 -55.72 -9.34 38.00
CA ILE A 2 -54.97 -8.29 37.32
C ILE A 2 -54.31 -8.94 36.12
N ARG A 3 -54.79 -8.62 34.93
CA ARG A 3 -54.09 -8.96 33.66
C ARG A 3 -53.03 -7.90 33.36
N LEU A 4 -51.80 -8.24 33.58
CA LEU A 4 -50.63 -7.50 33.10
C LEU A 4 -50.48 -7.75 31.59
N SER A 5 -50.80 -6.73 30.81
CA SER A 5 -50.48 -6.66 29.39
C SER A 5 -49.00 -6.26 29.21
N LEU A 6 -48.17 -7.22 28.90
CA LEU A 6 -46.80 -6.97 28.41
C LEU A 6 -46.91 -6.50 26.96
N VAL A 7 -46.90 -5.19 26.78
CA VAL A 7 -46.63 -4.59 25.46
C VAL A 7 -45.12 -4.58 25.34
N GLY A 8 -44.56 -5.58 24.64
CA GLY A 8 -43.17 -5.65 24.26
C GLY A 8 -42.85 -4.50 23.30
N SER A 9 -42.04 -3.59 23.77
CA SER A 9 -41.37 -2.67 22.87
C SER A 9 -40.28 -3.44 22.11
N GLU A 10 -40.65 -4.06 21.01
CA GLU A 10 -39.71 -4.40 19.96
C GLU A 10 -39.21 -3.09 19.36
N MET A 11 -38.27 -2.47 20.07
CA MET A 11 -37.54 -1.35 19.53
C MET A 11 -36.61 -1.91 18.46
N CYS A 12 -37.09 -1.74 17.24
CA CYS A 12 -36.49 -2.12 16.00
C CYS A 12 -35.01 -1.73 15.97
N MET A 13 -34.10 -2.72 16.13
CA MET A 13 -32.64 -2.55 15.93
C MET A 13 -32.30 -2.32 14.45
N ARG A 14 -33.25 -1.81 13.67
CA ARG A 14 -33.14 -1.66 12.21
C ARG A 14 -32.66 -0.29 11.76
N ASP A 15 -32.54 0.69 12.66
CA ASP A 15 -32.30 2.10 12.26
C ASP A 15 -30.94 2.65 12.69
N ARG A 16 -29.96 1.80 13.01
CA ARG A 16 -28.56 2.22 13.19
C ARG A 16 -27.64 1.81 12.05
N PHE A 17 -28.16 1.58 10.88
CA PHE A 17 -27.36 1.86 9.69
C PHE A 17 -27.35 3.38 9.50
N LEU A 18 -26.49 4.04 10.29
CA LEU A 18 -25.94 5.32 9.86
C LEU A 18 -25.41 5.07 8.46
N SER A 19 -26.19 5.48 7.46
CA SER A 19 -25.73 5.60 6.09
C SER A 19 -24.61 6.65 6.13
N TYR A 20 -23.39 6.22 6.41
CA TYR A 20 -22.23 6.94 5.94
C TYR A 20 -22.36 6.93 4.42
N HIS A 21 -23.03 7.94 3.89
CA HIS A 21 -22.89 8.31 2.50
C HIS A 21 -21.42 8.66 2.35
N PHE A 22 -20.59 7.66 2.06
CA PHE A 22 -19.25 7.92 1.56
C PHE A 22 -19.44 8.74 0.29
N LYS A 23 -19.31 10.05 0.45
CA LYS A 23 -19.45 10.97 -0.67
C LYS A 23 -18.38 10.58 -1.68
N MET A 24 -18.82 10.08 -2.83
CA MET A 24 -17.94 9.73 -3.94
C MET A 24 -17.04 10.91 -4.24
N ILE A 25 -15.73 10.66 -4.32
CA ILE A 25 -14.75 11.71 -4.64
C ILE A 25 -14.78 11.93 -6.15
N ASP A 26 -15.04 13.16 -6.57
CA ASP A 26 -14.97 13.54 -7.97
C ASP A 26 -13.51 13.80 -8.39
N LEU A 27 -13.03 13.03 -9.35
CA LEU A 27 -11.71 13.15 -9.97
C LEU A 27 -11.78 13.61 -11.42
N ASN A 28 -12.98 14.00 -11.93
CA ASN A 28 -13.10 14.52 -13.28
C ASN A 28 -12.31 15.82 -13.41
N GLY A 29 -11.43 15.88 -14.39
CA GLY A 29 -10.55 17.04 -14.61
C GLY A 29 -9.39 17.19 -13.61
N VAL A 30 -9.20 16.22 -12.70
CA VAL A 30 -8.02 16.17 -11.83
C VAL A 30 -6.91 15.40 -12.55
N GLU A 31 -5.76 16.02 -12.72
CA GLU A 31 -4.60 15.35 -13.34
C GLU A 31 -3.90 14.44 -12.33
N PRO A 32 -3.50 13.21 -12.72
CA PRO A 32 -2.69 12.35 -11.88
C PRO A 32 -1.28 12.93 -11.73
N PHE A 33 -0.74 12.92 -10.52
CA PHE A 33 0.66 13.33 -10.30
C PHE A 33 1.68 12.22 -10.63
N ALA A 34 1.23 10.98 -10.72
CA ALA A 34 2.03 9.83 -11.12
C ALA A 34 1.16 8.77 -11.79
N GLU A 35 1.76 8.03 -12.73
CA GLU A 35 1.10 6.96 -13.46
C GLU A 35 2.03 5.74 -13.54
N GLY A 36 1.54 4.59 -13.08
CA GLY A 36 2.22 3.29 -13.17
C GLY A 36 1.55 2.38 -14.20
N GLY A 37 2.05 1.16 -14.34
CA GLY A 37 1.52 0.20 -15.30
C GLY A 37 0.04 -0.18 -15.10
N ASN A 38 -0.45 -0.14 -13.88
CA ASN A 38 -1.80 -0.59 -13.53
C ASN A 38 -2.67 0.50 -12.90
N ARG A 39 -2.07 1.55 -12.34
CA ARG A 39 -2.78 2.56 -11.54
C ARG A 39 -2.32 3.97 -11.85
N LYS A 40 -3.25 4.91 -11.70
CA LYS A 40 -3.00 6.36 -11.65
C LYS A 40 -3.07 6.83 -10.19
N CYS A 41 -2.18 7.75 -9.83
CA CYS A 41 -2.11 8.32 -8.49
C CYS A 41 -2.56 9.79 -8.53
N PHE A 42 -3.55 10.11 -7.71
CA PHE A 42 -4.11 11.46 -7.61
C PHE A 42 -3.92 12.00 -6.18
N ILE A 43 -3.71 13.30 -6.05
CA ILE A 43 -3.86 13.98 -4.77
C ILE A 43 -5.35 13.99 -4.44
N ASN A 44 -5.73 13.59 -3.22
CA ASN A 44 -7.12 13.65 -2.80
C ASN A 44 -7.61 15.12 -2.73
N PRO A 45 -8.60 15.54 -3.56
CA PRO A 45 -9.10 16.91 -3.54
C PRO A 45 -9.66 17.35 -2.18
N ASN A 46 -10.13 16.39 -1.37
CA ASN A 46 -10.69 16.65 -0.06
C ASN A 46 -9.63 16.63 1.07
N ASN A 47 -8.44 16.08 0.80
CA ASN A 47 -7.35 16.00 1.78
C ASN A 47 -5.99 15.89 1.06
N PRO A 48 -5.23 16.99 0.94
CA PRO A 48 -3.97 17.01 0.19
C PRO A 48 -2.85 16.15 0.79
N ASN A 49 -3.05 15.59 1.98
CA ASN A 49 -2.12 14.65 2.59
C ASN A 49 -2.41 13.19 2.24
N GLN A 50 -3.35 12.94 1.32
CA GLN A 50 -3.73 11.61 0.87
C GLN A 50 -3.51 11.42 -0.62
N CYS A 51 -3.05 10.22 -0.99
CA CYS A 51 -2.95 9.73 -2.35
C CYS A 51 -4.12 8.78 -2.62
N LEU A 52 -4.80 8.99 -3.74
CA LEU A 52 -5.83 8.10 -4.27
C LEU A 52 -5.21 7.30 -5.43
N LYS A 53 -5.13 5.98 -5.30
CA LYS A 53 -4.62 5.09 -6.33
C LYS A 53 -5.79 4.41 -7.02
N VAL A 54 -6.03 4.74 -8.28
CA VAL A 54 -7.15 4.22 -9.09
C VAL A 54 -6.60 3.35 -10.20
N LEU A 55 -7.23 2.20 -10.45
CA LEU A 55 -6.87 1.33 -11.57
C LEU A 55 -7.11 2.02 -12.91
N HIS A 56 -6.29 1.69 -13.91
CA HIS A 56 -6.58 2.13 -15.28
C HIS A 56 -7.94 1.62 -15.74
N PRO A 57 -8.74 2.46 -16.41
CA PRO A 57 -10.01 2.04 -16.98
C PRO A 57 -9.85 0.79 -17.85
N GLY A 58 -10.73 -0.20 -17.68
CA GLY A 58 -10.72 -1.44 -18.46
C GLY A 58 -9.55 -2.40 -18.18
N LEU A 59 -8.70 -2.12 -17.17
CA LEU A 59 -7.55 -2.99 -16.87
C LEU A 59 -7.97 -4.41 -16.51
N LEU A 60 -8.98 -4.56 -15.65
CA LEU A 60 -9.42 -5.88 -15.19
C LEU A 60 -10.07 -6.68 -16.35
N GLU A 61 -10.82 -6.02 -17.23
CA GLU A 61 -11.37 -6.62 -18.43
C GLU A 61 -10.27 -7.09 -19.39
N LYS A 62 -9.23 -6.25 -19.59
CA LYS A 62 -8.05 -6.62 -20.38
C LYS A 62 -7.36 -7.84 -19.78
N ILE A 63 -7.08 -7.84 -18.48
CA ILE A 63 -6.50 -8.98 -17.78
C ILE A 63 -7.36 -10.23 -17.94
N LYS A 64 -8.70 -10.09 -17.83
CA LYS A 64 -9.63 -11.20 -18.03
C LYS A 64 -9.52 -11.81 -19.42
N LYS A 65 -9.36 -10.98 -20.45
CA LYS A 65 -9.23 -11.41 -21.84
C LYS A 65 -7.87 -12.07 -22.13
N ASP A 66 -6.80 -11.45 -21.67
CA ASP A 66 -5.42 -11.78 -22.08
C ASP A 66 -4.76 -12.82 -21.16
N ARG A 67 -5.38 -13.18 -20.02
CA ARG A 67 -4.79 -14.12 -19.06
C ARG A 67 -4.65 -15.52 -19.65
N PRO A 68 -3.51 -16.20 -19.37
CA PRO A 68 -3.27 -17.57 -19.79
C PRO A 68 -4.34 -18.52 -19.23
N TRP A 69 -4.59 -19.62 -19.94
CA TRP A 69 -5.61 -20.61 -19.59
C TRP A 69 -5.49 -21.15 -18.15
N TYR A 70 -4.26 -21.35 -17.64
CA TYR A 70 -3.99 -21.82 -16.27
C TYR A 70 -4.33 -20.79 -15.18
N LYS A 71 -4.54 -19.54 -15.55
CA LYS A 71 -4.99 -18.47 -14.65
C LYS A 71 -6.49 -18.16 -14.78
N LYS A 72 -7.19 -18.76 -15.73
CA LYS A 72 -8.62 -18.48 -15.98
C LYS A 72 -9.52 -18.82 -14.79
N GLY A 73 -9.16 -19.81 -13.97
CA GLY A 73 -9.90 -20.21 -12.78
C GLY A 73 -9.74 -19.27 -11.57
N ARG A 74 -8.85 -18.27 -11.64
CA ARG A 74 -8.69 -17.30 -10.52
C ARG A 74 -9.76 -16.21 -10.60
N PRO A 75 -10.37 -15.80 -9.46
CA PRO A 75 -11.27 -14.66 -9.40
C PRO A 75 -10.62 -13.40 -9.99
N LEU A 76 -11.41 -12.54 -10.64
CA LEU A 76 -10.88 -11.32 -11.28
C LEU A 76 -10.35 -10.35 -10.23
N GLU A 77 -10.98 -10.30 -9.07
CA GLU A 77 -10.60 -9.49 -7.90
C GLU A 77 -9.18 -9.80 -7.43
N SER A 78 -8.70 -11.04 -7.64
CA SER A 78 -7.31 -11.41 -7.31
C SER A 78 -6.26 -10.70 -8.15
N PHE A 79 -6.67 -9.98 -9.21
CA PHE A 79 -5.81 -9.16 -10.06
C PHE A 79 -5.96 -7.66 -9.79
N ASP A 80 -6.89 -7.28 -8.91
CA ASP A 80 -7.07 -5.90 -8.48
C ASP A 80 -5.97 -5.50 -7.51
N ASP A 81 -5.14 -4.54 -7.92
CA ASP A 81 -4.00 -4.09 -7.10
C ASP A 81 -4.45 -3.30 -5.87
N ASN A 82 -5.65 -2.70 -5.87
CA ASN A 82 -6.19 -2.03 -4.69
C ASN A 82 -6.61 -3.04 -3.62
N LEU A 83 -7.24 -4.15 -4.02
CA LEU A 83 -7.58 -5.24 -3.11
C LEU A 83 -6.33 -5.96 -2.59
N ARG A 84 -5.33 -6.16 -3.43
CA ARG A 84 -4.03 -6.72 -3.02
C ARG A 84 -3.28 -5.80 -2.06
N GLU A 85 -3.38 -4.48 -2.24
CA GLU A 85 -2.79 -3.51 -1.32
C GLU A 85 -3.49 -3.58 0.04
N LYS A 86 -4.83 -3.66 0.07
CA LYS A 86 -5.61 -3.93 1.29
C LYS A 86 -5.10 -5.17 2.03
N GLU A 87 -5.01 -6.31 1.32
CA GLU A 87 -4.47 -7.56 1.89
C GLU A 87 -3.04 -7.38 2.45
N GLY A 88 -2.21 -6.59 1.76
CA GLY A 88 -0.87 -6.24 2.21
C GLY A 88 -0.86 -5.51 3.55
N TYR A 89 -1.80 -4.60 3.77
CA TYR A 89 -1.96 -3.87 5.03
C TYR A 89 -2.62 -4.71 6.13
N GLU A 90 -3.34 -5.77 5.78
CA GLU A 90 -3.96 -6.72 6.74
C GLU A 90 -3.02 -7.83 7.19
N GLN A 91 -1.75 -7.86 6.74
CA GLN A 91 -0.77 -8.87 7.11
C GLN A 91 -0.51 -8.94 8.61
N ARG A 92 -0.11 -10.12 9.11
CA ARG A 92 0.09 -10.40 10.54
C ARG A 92 1.06 -9.42 11.21
N ALA A 93 2.15 -9.06 10.55
CA ALA A 93 3.15 -8.13 11.08
C ALA A 93 2.51 -6.80 11.49
N LEU A 94 1.60 -6.24 10.67
CA LEU A 94 0.98 -4.93 10.90
C LEU A 94 -0.14 -4.95 11.97
N LYS A 95 -0.52 -6.13 12.49
CA LYS A 95 -1.44 -6.27 13.62
C LYS A 95 -0.73 -6.13 14.98
N SER A 96 0.59 -5.92 14.96
CA SER A 96 1.37 -5.66 16.17
C SER A 96 0.91 -4.38 16.86
N LYS A 97 0.95 -4.36 18.19
CA LYS A 97 0.69 -3.16 19.01
C LYS A 97 1.90 -2.20 19.05
N ASN A 98 3.06 -2.62 18.51
CA ASN A 98 4.25 -1.79 18.45
C ASN A 98 4.03 -0.64 17.45
N PRO A 99 4.03 0.64 17.86
CA PRO A 99 3.84 1.78 16.95
C PRO A 99 4.98 1.90 15.93
N ASP A 100 6.17 1.40 16.24
CA ASP A 100 7.34 1.47 15.36
C ASP A 100 7.16 0.68 14.06
N ILE A 101 6.17 -0.25 14.03
CA ILE A 101 5.82 -0.98 12.80
C ILE A 101 5.44 -0.04 11.65
N TRP A 102 4.90 1.15 11.96
CA TRP A 102 4.47 2.14 10.98
C TRP A 102 5.56 3.13 10.56
N LYS A 103 6.74 3.02 11.19
CA LYS A 103 7.87 3.96 10.97
C LYS A 103 8.26 4.08 9.50
N HIS A 104 8.24 2.98 8.76
CA HIS A 104 8.66 2.90 7.37
C HIS A 104 7.52 2.62 6.38
N LEU A 105 6.27 2.85 6.77
CA LEU A 105 5.10 2.64 5.94
C LEU A 105 4.35 3.95 5.70
N ALA A 106 3.84 4.15 4.50
CA ALA A 106 2.75 5.09 4.29
C ALA A 106 1.49 4.53 4.99
N LYS A 107 0.72 5.36 5.68
CA LYS A 107 -0.53 4.93 6.31
C LYS A 107 -1.55 4.57 5.23
N TRP A 108 -2.37 3.56 5.48
CA TRP A 108 -3.50 3.21 4.63
C TRP A 108 -4.81 3.62 5.31
N TYR A 109 -5.68 4.27 4.56
CA TYR A 109 -6.95 4.81 5.06
C TYR A 109 -8.18 4.04 4.55
N GLY A 110 -7.96 2.97 3.79
CA GLY A 110 -9.04 2.15 3.26
C GLY A 110 -9.25 2.31 1.76
N LEU A 111 -10.40 1.82 1.33
CA LEU A 111 -10.89 1.95 -0.05
C LEU A 111 -11.96 3.04 -0.10
N GLN A 112 -11.98 3.84 -1.16
CA GLN A 112 -12.91 4.95 -1.36
C GLN A 112 -13.43 4.98 -2.78
N GLU A 113 -14.75 5.15 -2.96
CA GLU A 113 -15.36 5.33 -4.27
C GLU A 113 -15.01 6.70 -4.86
N THR A 114 -14.62 6.70 -6.13
CA THR A 114 -14.33 7.90 -6.91
C THR A 114 -15.08 7.88 -8.24
N SER A 115 -15.17 9.02 -8.94
CA SER A 115 -15.74 9.10 -10.30
C SER A 115 -14.99 8.26 -11.33
N LEU A 116 -13.76 7.83 -11.03
CA LEU A 116 -12.93 6.98 -11.90
C LEU A 116 -12.88 5.50 -11.43
N GLY A 117 -13.66 5.12 -10.42
CA GLY A 117 -13.72 3.79 -9.83
C GLY A 117 -13.18 3.73 -8.41
N LEU A 118 -13.05 2.52 -7.88
CA LEU A 118 -12.56 2.29 -6.51
C LEU A 118 -11.09 2.66 -6.38
N ALA A 119 -10.77 3.52 -5.42
CA ALA A 119 -9.41 3.94 -5.10
C ALA A 119 -8.90 3.31 -3.81
N SER A 120 -7.63 2.93 -3.76
CA SER A 120 -6.91 2.71 -2.51
C SER A 120 -6.37 4.04 -2.00
N VAL A 121 -6.68 4.37 -0.74
CA VAL A 121 -6.31 5.65 -0.13
C VAL A 121 -5.12 5.45 0.80
N THR A 122 -4.01 6.12 0.51
CA THR A 122 -2.79 6.06 1.32
C THR A 122 -2.33 7.46 1.72
N GLU A 123 -1.44 7.54 2.70
CA GLU A 123 -0.72 8.76 3.02
C GLU A 123 0.10 9.22 1.80
N LEU A 124 -0.02 10.50 1.44
CA LEU A 124 0.86 11.14 0.48
C LEU A 124 2.09 11.65 1.22
N ILE A 125 3.23 11.00 1.01
CA ILE A 125 4.48 11.41 1.65
C ILE A 125 4.98 12.70 0.98
N GLN A 126 5.21 13.71 1.80
CA GLN A 126 5.63 15.04 1.33
C GLN A 126 6.82 15.55 2.12
N ASN A 127 7.71 16.31 1.48
CA ASN A 127 8.81 17.06 2.06
C ASN A 127 8.58 18.55 1.79
N ASN A 128 8.40 19.35 2.85
CA ASN A 128 8.16 20.81 2.73
C ASN A 128 7.00 21.16 1.77
N GLY A 129 5.90 20.40 1.83
CA GLY A 129 4.72 20.61 0.99
C GLY A 129 4.83 20.10 -0.46
N GLN A 130 5.97 19.53 -0.85
CA GLN A 130 6.16 18.89 -2.15
C GLN A 130 6.11 17.36 -2.00
N ILE A 131 5.62 16.67 -3.03
CA ILE A 131 5.60 15.20 -3.06
C ILE A 131 7.05 14.71 -2.91
N ALA A 132 7.25 13.76 -1.99
CA ALA A 132 8.56 13.20 -1.73
C ALA A 132 9.05 12.40 -2.97
N LYS A 133 10.31 12.62 -3.35
CA LYS A 133 10.97 11.87 -4.42
C LYS A 133 11.14 10.41 -4.04
N THR A 134 11.12 9.54 -5.04
CA THR A 134 11.42 8.13 -4.87
C THR A 134 12.92 7.91 -4.61
N LEU A 135 13.26 6.76 -4.04
CA LEU A 135 14.66 6.34 -3.93
C LEU A 135 15.30 6.25 -5.32
N GLU A 136 14.55 5.80 -6.33
CA GLU A 136 15.02 5.74 -7.73
C GLU A 136 15.44 7.12 -8.22
N ASP A 137 14.63 8.17 -8.01
CA ASP A 137 14.95 9.55 -8.39
C ASP A 137 16.23 10.05 -7.69
N TYR A 138 16.38 9.76 -6.39
CA TYR A 138 17.57 10.13 -5.64
C TYR A 138 18.83 9.42 -6.15
N LEU A 139 18.72 8.12 -6.46
CA LEU A 139 19.85 7.36 -6.99
C LEU A 139 20.29 7.89 -8.37
N PHE A 140 19.33 8.33 -9.19
CA PHE A 140 19.66 8.97 -10.47
C PHE A 140 20.33 10.35 -10.30
N ASP A 141 19.76 11.18 -9.40
CA ASP A 141 20.22 12.57 -9.23
C ASP A 141 21.57 12.63 -8.51
N LYS A 142 21.82 11.78 -7.51
CA LYS A 142 22.94 11.91 -6.55
C LYS A 142 23.76 10.64 -6.35
N GLY A 143 23.30 9.52 -6.92
CA GLY A 143 23.90 8.22 -6.63
C GLY A 143 23.65 7.74 -5.19
N LEU A 144 24.38 6.74 -4.76
CA LEU A 144 24.28 6.13 -3.43
C LEU A 144 25.14 6.90 -2.41
N THR A 145 24.62 7.97 -1.86
CA THR A 145 25.31 8.78 -0.82
C THR A 145 25.35 8.06 0.53
N GLU A 146 26.23 8.48 1.45
CA GLU A 146 26.33 7.90 2.80
C GLU A 146 25.00 8.11 3.60
N GLU A 147 24.32 9.22 3.38
CA GLU A 147 23.01 9.48 4.00
C GLU A 147 21.96 8.46 3.55
N ILE A 148 21.91 8.14 2.25
CA ILE A 148 21.01 7.13 1.69
C ILE A 148 21.40 5.73 2.21
N LYS A 149 22.71 5.40 2.31
CA LYS A 149 23.16 4.12 2.87
C LYS A 149 22.73 3.96 4.31
N THR A 150 22.86 5.00 5.12
CA THR A 150 22.40 5.01 6.52
C THR A 150 20.91 4.75 6.60
N ALA A 151 20.09 5.45 5.80
CA ALA A 151 18.66 5.26 5.75
C ALA A 151 18.27 3.85 5.28
N LEU A 152 18.99 3.26 4.31
CA LEU A 152 18.80 1.88 3.86
C LEU A 152 19.13 0.88 4.97
N THR A 153 20.22 1.08 5.71
CA THR A 153 20.61 0.20 6.82
C THR A 153 19.55 0.20 7.93
N GLU A 154 19.02 1.37 8.32
CA GLU A 154 17.91 1.46 9.27
C GLU A 154 16.65 0.76 8.77
N PHE A 155 16.33 0.94 7.50
CA PHE A 155 15.18 0.33 6.85
C PHE A 155 15.28 -1.20 6.80
N GLU A 156 16.46 -1.75 6.47
CA GLU A 156 16.71 -3.19 6.48
C GLU A 156 16.55 -3.79 7.87
N ASN A 157 17.15 -3.16 8.89
CA ASN A 157 17.03 -3.61 10.26
C ASN A 157 15.55 -3.64 10.68
N TRP A 158 14.80 -2.57 10.36
CA TRP A 158 13.37 -2.52 10.63
C TRP A 158 12.60 -3.65 9.91
N LEU A 159 12.92 -3.96 8.64
CA LEU A 159 12.28 -5.06 7.91
C LEU A 159 12.54 -6.41 8.57
N LYS A 160 13.79 -6.67 9.01
CA LYS A 160 14.20 -7.91 9.68
C LYS A 160 13.54 -8.05 11.05
N ASP A 161 13.51 -6.96 11.83
CA ASP A 161 12.95 -6.98 13.19
C ASP A 161 11.43 -7.17 13.19
N ASN A 162 10.73 -6.58 12.20
CA ASN A 162 9.27 -6.57 12.15
C ASN A 162 8.68 -7.60 11.19
N LEU A 163 9.50 -8.24 10.33
CA LEU A 163 9.09 -9.25 9.34
C LEU A 163 7.93 -8.76 8.45
N VAL A 164 7.97 -7.50 8.03
CA VAL A 164 6.98 -6.93 7.12
C VAL A 164 7.19 -7.52 5.72
N LEU A 165 6.17 -8.22 5.26
CA LEU A 165 6.21 -8.86 3.94
C LEU A 165 5.96 -7.85 2.84
N THR A 166 6.85 -7.83 1.86
CA THR A 166 6.76 -6.97 0.68
C THR A 166 6.89 -7.80 -0.58
N LYS A 167 6.05 -7.56 -1.57
CA LYS A 167 6.12 -8.24 -2.87
C LYS A 167 7.09 -7.55 -3.84
N ASN A 168 7.19 -6.22 -3.78
CA ASN A 168 7.97 -5.39 -4.69
C ASN A 168 8.77 -4.33 -3.91
N LEU A 169 9.90 -4.74 -3.35
CA LEU A 169 10.82 -3.85 -2.66
C LEU A 169 11.84 -3.27 -3.66
N ILE A 170 11.39 -2.35 -4.48
CA ILE A 170 12.17 -1.72 -5.56
C ILE A 170 12.22 -0.20 -5.36
N PRO A 171 13.29 0.49 -5.83
CA PRO A 171 13.52 1.90 -5.53
C PRO A 171 12.36 2.85 -5.83
N HIS A 172 11.58 2.63 -6.88
CA HIS A 172 10.43 3.49 -7.18
C HIS A 172 9.22 3.28 -6.26
N ASN A 173 9.16 2.21 -5.47
CA ASN A 173 8.15 1.97 -4.44
C ASN A 173 8.56 2.48 -3.06
N LEU A 174 9.75 3.05 -2.96
CA LEU A 174 10.34 3.61 -1.75
C LEU A 174 10.52 5.11 -1.92
N VAL A 175 10.04 5.91 -0.97
CA VAL A 175 10.24 7.36 -0.97
C VAL A 175 11.09 7.79 0.21
N LEU A 176 11.83 8.90 0.04
CA LEU A 176 12.69 9.46 1.06
C LEU A 176 11.97 10.63 1.75
N LYS A 177 11.63 10.43 3.01
CA LYS A 177 11.06 11.43 3.90
C LYS A 177 12.19 12.15 4.65
N ASN A 178 12.21 13.48 4.57
CA ASN A 178 13.11 14.30 5.38
C ASN A 178 12.57 14.35 6.81
N GLU A 179 13.40 13.97 7.76
CA GLU A 179 13.11 14.07 9.19
C GLU A 179 14.22 14.86 9.90
N ALA A 180 14.00 15.25 11.16
CA ALA A 180 14.99 16.03 11.92
C ALA A 180 16.35 15.34 12.03
N ASN A 181 16.37 14.01 12.02
CA ASN A 181 17.56 13.19 12.19
C ASN A 181 18.13 12.62 10.88
N GLY A 182 17.69 13.11 9.71
CA GLY A 182 18.14 12.63 8.41
C GLY A 182 17.02 12.08 7.54
N LEU A 183 17.37 11.21 6.58
CA LEU A 183 16.42 10.62 5.66
C LEU A 183 15.78 9.38 6.24
N ARG A 184 14.48 9.23 6.02
CA ARG A 184 13.73 8.00 6.32
C ARG A 184 13.08 7.42 5.08
N ILE A 185 13.31 6.14 4.82
CA ILE A 185 12.65 5.42 3.75
C ILE A 185 11.22 5.06 4.17
N LYS A 186 10.26 5.31 3.28
CA LYS A 186 8.85 4.93 3.42
C LYS A 186 8.44 4.05 2.24
N ILE A 187 7.80 2.91 2.53
CA ILE A 187 7.15 2.08 1.51
C ILE A 187 5.82 2.72 1.15
N ILE A 188 5.62 3.02 -0.13
CA ILE A 188 4.38 3.59 -0.65
C ILE A 188 3.56 2.59 -1.47
N ASP A 189 4.17 1.48 -1.89
CA ASP A 189 3.52 0.39 -2.65
C ASP A 189 4.26 -0.93 -2.45
N GLY A 190 3.63 -2.02 -2.85
CA GLY A 190 4.28 -3.33 -2.90
C GLY A 190 4.24 -4.11 -1.59
N LEU A 191 3.36 -3.80 -0.64
CA LEU A 191 3.13 -4.62 0.55
C LEU A 191 2.47 -5.96 0.20
N GLY A 192 2.70 -6.96 1.08
CA GLY A 192 2.14 -8.30 0.96
C GLY A 192 3.12 -9.34 0.46
N CYS A 193 2.63 -10.55 0.24
CA CYS A 193 3.43 -11.71 -0.16
C CYS A 193 2.90 -12.28 -1.49
N HIS A 194 3.81 -12.56 -2.42
CA HIS A 194 3.51 -13.22 -3.69
C HIS A 194 3.78 -14.74 -3.67
N ALA A 195 4.12 -15.31 -2.52
CA ALA A 195 4.36 -16.75 -2.43
C ALA A 195 3.09 -17.51 -2.81
N PHE A 196 3.23 -18.49 -3.70
CA PHE A 196 2.13 -19.38 -4.12
C PHE A 196 1.56 -20.18 -2.93
N ILE A 197 2.45 -20.57 -2.01
CA ILE A 197 2.08 -21.17 -0.74
C ILE A 197 2.29 -20.11 0.34
N PRO A 198 1.30 -19.79 1.20
CA PRO A 198 1.35 -18.66 2.15
C PRO A 198 2.22 -18.97 3.39
N LEU A 199 3.34 -19.70 3.21
CA LEU A 199 4.26 -20.05 4.31
C LEU A 199 4.82 -18.81 5.02
N PRO A 200 5.28 -17.75 4.31
CA PRO A 200 5.79 -16.57 4.99
C PRO A 200 4.74 -15.83 5.84
N GLN A 201 3.47 -15.95 5.49
CA GLN A 201 2.38 -15.31 6.25
C GLN A 201 2.09 -16.05 7.56
N ASN A 202 2.37 -17.36 7.62
CA ASN A 202 1.97 -18.26 8.71
C ASN A 202 3.13 -18.73 9.59
N SER A 203 4.38 -18.59 9.15
CA SER A 203 5.57 -19.05 9.85
C SER A 203 6.64 -17.98 9.94
N LYS A 204 7.15 -17.73 11.15
CA LYS A 204 8.23 -16.78 11.40
C LYS A 204 9.49 -17.15 10.61
N PHE A 205 9.90 -18.41 10.63
CA PHE A 205 11.07 -18.90 9.92
C PHE A 205 11.00 -18.62 8.41
N PHE A 206 9.85 -18.91 7.77
CA PHE A 206 9.68 -18.61 6.35
C PHE A 206 9.54 -17.10 6.06
N ALA A 207 9.01 -16.32 7.02
CA ALA A 207 8.99 -14.86 6.90
C ALA A 207 10.40 -14.26 6.92
N GLU A 208 11.29 -14.74 7.80
CA GLU A 208 12.69 -14.33 7.87
C GLU A 208 13.41 -14.58 6.54
N ILE A 209 13.34 -15.81 6.01
CA ILE A 209 13.93 -16.16 4.71
C ILE A 209 13.36 -15.29 3.58
N TYR A 210 12.06 -15.05 3.61
CA TYR A 210 11.39 -14.23 2.59
C TYR A 210 11.86 -12.78 2.62
N VAL A 211 11.93 -12.17 3.81
CA VAL A 211 12.37 -10.78 4.00
C VAL A 211 13.85 -10.63 3.57
N GLU A 212 14.73 -11.52 3.99
CA GLU A 212 16.14 -11.51 3.57
C GLU A 212 16.29 -11.54 2.05
N LYS A 213 15.55 -12.43 1.39
CA LYS A 213 15.55 -12.51 -0.07
C LYS A 213 15.02 -11.22 -0.73
N ARG A 214 14.03 -10.53 -0.13
CA ARG A 214 13.54 -9.26 -0.65
C ARG A 214 14.56 -8.14 -0.49
N ILE A 215 15.27 -8.09 0.61
CA ILE A 215 16.38 -7.16 0.85
C ILE A 215 17.50 -7.40 -0.18
N GLU A 216 17.88 -8.65 -0.41
CA GLU A 216 18.88 -8.99 -1.44
C GLU A 216 18.47 -8.51 -2.85
N LEU A 217 17.20 -8.73 -3.22
CA LEU A 217 16.67 -8.28 -4.50
C LEU A 217 16.59 -6.74 -4.60
N MET A 218 16.29 -6.06 -3.50
CA MET A 218 16.34 -4.60 -3.42
C MET A 218 17.75 -4.08 -3.75
N TRP A 219 18.77 -4.63 -3.10
CA TRP A 219 20.17 -4.25 -3.36
C TRP A 219 20.61 -4.55 -4.79
N LYS A 220 20.22 -5.69 -5.34
CA LYS A 220 20.48 -6.00 -6.76
C LYS A 220 19.88 -4.93 -7.68
N ARG A 221 18.66 -4.47 -7.37
CA ARG A 221 17.99 -3.41 -8.14
C ARG A 221 18.67 -2.07 -7.96
N ILE A 222 19.03 -1.68 -6.71
CA ILE A 222 19.76 -0.44 -6.43
C ILE A 222 21.09 -0.41 -7.20
N ASN A 223 21.86 -1.49 -7.11
CA ASN A 223 23.14 -1.58 -7.83
C ASN A 223 22.97 -1.50 -9.35
N TRP A 224 21.91 -2.11 -9.88
CA TRP A 224 21.60 -2.00 -11.31
C TRP A 224 21.22 -0.57 -11.72
N ASP A 225 20.43 0.13 -10.91
CA ASP A 225 20.03 1.53 -11.17
C ASP A 225 21.25 2.47 -11.14
N ILE A 226 22.23 2.22 -10.26
CA ILE A 226 23.46 3.03 -10.15
C ILE A 226 24.45 2.73 -11.27
N SER A 227 24.54 1.48 -11.74
CA SER A 227 25.52 1.07 -12.76
C SER A 227 25.26 1.61 -14.17
N GLY A 228 24.14 2.36 -14.32
CA GLY A 228 23.81 3.04 -15.59
C GLY A 228 23.19 2.10 -16.60
N ARG A 229 22.12 1.37 -16.16
CA ARG A 229 21.22 0.57 -17.03
C ARG A 229 21.83 0.08 -18.32
#